data_da5750129ddc897ed90554bbf2acbcf3
#
_entry.id   da5750129ddc897ed90554bbf2acbcf3
#
_cell.length_a   1.000
_cell.length_b   1.000
_cell.length_c   1.000
_cell.angle_alpha   90.00
_cell.angle_beta   90.00
_cell.angle_gamma   90.00
#
_symmetry.space_group_name_H-M   'P 1'
#
loop_
_entity.id
_entity.type
_entity.pdbx_description
1 polymer ?
#
loop_
_entity_poly.entity_id
_entity_poly.type
_entity_poly.pdbx_seq_one_letter_code
_entity_poly.pdbx_strand_id
1 'polypeptide(L)'
;MKTAIVLILAIVAQTAGGVILTKAMHGVSASGTDETIWLLAVRSIESPAVWLGTALLIVFFALYAAALSWADLSFVLPATSFGYVLNVACGHYFLNETVSPTRWAGSVLIFAGVMLVSRSGVRAVNPAPVTIEGLAKESE
;
A
#
# COMPACT_ATOMS: atom_id res chain seq x y z
N MET A 1 -5.03 18.61 8.16
CA MET A 1 -5.91 18.55 7.01
C MET A 1 -5.18 18.19 5.71
N LYS A 2 -4.03 18.81 5.39
CA LYS A 2 -3.25 18.51 4.16
C LYS A 2 -2.84 17.03 4.04
N THR A 3 -2.32 16.45 5.11
CA THR A 3 -1.89 15.04 5.14
C THR A 3 -3.03 14.06 4.89
N ALA A 4 -4.22 14.30 5.47
CA ALA A 4 -5.37 13.44 5.25
C ALA A 4 -5.84 13.45 3.77
N ILE A 5 -5.84 14.62 3.14
CA ILE A 5 -6.18 14.74 1.72
C ILE A 5 -5.18 14.00 0.84
N VAL A 6 -3.88 14.17 1.12
CA VAL A 6 -2.81 13.47 0.38
C VAL A 6 -2.93 11.96 0.54
N LEU A 7 -3.23 11.46 1.74
CA LEU A 7 -3.44 10.04 1.99
C LEU A 7 -4.68 9.49 1.28
N ILE A 8 -5.78 10.23 1.26
CA ILE A 8 -6.98 9.82 0.51
C ILE A 8 -6.67 9.72 -0.98
N LEU A 9 -5.99 10.73 -1.54
CA LEU A 9 -5.55 10.71 -2.94
C LEU A 9 -4.61 9.54 -3.22
N ALA A 10 -3.68 9.26 -2.32
CA ALA A 10 -2.77 8.12 -2.42
C ALA A 10 -3.54 6.79 -2.45
N ILE A 11 -4.49 6.57 -1.52
CA ILE A 11 -5.29 5.35 -1.47
C ILE A 11 -6.13 5.18 -2.75
N VAL A 12 -6.73 6.26 -3.24
CA VAL A 12 -7.50 6.24 -4.50
C VAL A 12 -6.59 5.89 -5.69
N ALA A 13 -5.41 6.53 -5.79
CA ALA A 13 -4.44 6.25 -6.85
C ALA A 13 -3.95 4.79 -6.80
N GLN A 14 -3.66 4.27 -5.60
CA GLN A 14 -3.27 2.87 -5.39
C GLN A 14 -4.36 1.91 -5.85
N THR A 15 -5.60 2.13 -5.41
CA THR A 15 -6.72 1.24 -5.72
C THR A 15 -7.05 1.28 -7.21
N ALA A 16 -7.12 2.47 -7.80
CA ALA A 16 -7.37 2.63 -9.23
C ALA A 16 -6.24 2.02 -10.08
N GLY A 17 -4.99 2.31 -9.74
CA GLY A 17 -3.81 1.75 -10.41
C GLY A 17 -3.78 0.23 -10.35
N GLY A 18 -4.06 -0.35 -9.17
CA GLY A 18 -4.15 -1.79 -8.96
C GLY A 18 -5.26 -2.44 -9.81
N VAL A 19 -6.47 -1.88 -9.81
CA VAL A 19 -7.59 -2.39 -10.60
C VAL A 19 -7.28 -2.34 -12.11
N ILE A 20 -6.74 -1.22 -12.61
CA ILE A 20 -6.38 -1.06 -14.02
C ILE A 20 -5.30 -2.08 -14.39
N LEU A 21 -4.26 -2.21 -13.57
CA LEU A 21 -3.16 -3.13 -13.82
C LEU A 21 -3.63 -4.58 -13.83
N THR A 22 -4.44 -5.00 -12.85
CA THR A 22 -5.00 -6.35 -12.79
C THR A 22 -5.88 -6.64 -14.01
N LYS A 23 -6.74 -5.70 -14.39
CA LYS A 23 -7.60 -5.84 -15.57
C LYS A 23 -6.79 -5.95 -16.87
N ALA A 24 -5.73 -5.14 -16.99
CA ALA A 24 -4.82 -5.19 -18.12
C ALA A 24 -4.09 -6.54 -18.20
N MET A 25 -3.61 -7.05 -17.07
CA MET A 25 -2.93 -8.35 -17.00
C MET A 25 -3.87 -9.53 -17.30
N HIS A 26 -5.13 -9.49 -16.83
CA HIS A 26 -6.12 -10.48 -17.21
C HIS A 26 -6.40 -10.47 -18.73
N GLY A 27 -6.45 -9.30 -19.36
CA GLY A 27 -6.61 -9.17 -20.79
C GLY A 27 -5.43 -9.75 -21.58
N VAL A 28 -4.22 -9.56 -21.10
CA VAL A 28 -2.99 -10.12 -21.70
C VAL A 28 -2.94 -11.63 -21.53
N SER A 29 -3.28 -12.15 -20.36
CA SER A 29 -3.25 -13.61 -20.08
C SER A 29 -4.37 -14.39 -20.77
N ALA A 30 -5.51 -13.76 -21.07
CA ALA A 30 -6.63 -14.43 -21.74
C ALA A 30 -6.37 -14.71 -23.24
N SER A 31 -5.32 -14.15 -23.80
CA SER A 31 -5.02 -14.24 -25.24
C SER A 31 -4.26 -15.51 -25.65
N GLY A 32 -3.84 -16.39 -24.73
CA GLY A 32 -3.13 -17.63 -25.06
C GLY A 32 -2.91 -18.53 -23.86
N THR A 33 -3.23 -19.81 -24.02
CA THR A 33 -3.14 -20.83 -22.97
C THR A 33 -1.76 -21.46 -22.83
N ASP A 34 -0.82 -21.22 -23.78
CA ASP A 34 0.52 -21.83 -23.81
C ASP A 34 1.63 -20.78 -24.08
N GLU A 35 1.43 -19.52 -23.72
CA GLU A 35 2.42 -18.49 -24.01
C GLU A 35 3.58 -18.52 -23.01
N THR A 36 4.80 -18.54 -23.56
CA THR A 36 6.04 -18.39 -22.80
C THR A 36 6.00 -17.05 -22.01
N ILE A 37 6.48 -17.06 -20.77
CA ILE A 37 6.57 -15.87 -19.87
C ILE A 37 7.16 -14.64 -20.59
N TRP A 38 8.07 -14.88 -21.53
CA TRP A 38 8.67 -13.83 -22.37
C TRP A 38 7.64 -13.11 -23.25
N LEU A 39 6.73 -13.83 -23.85
CA LEU A 39 5.70 -13.25 -24.71
C LEU A 39 4.67 -12.44 -23.92
N LEU A 40 4.31 -12.93 -22.73
CA LEU A 40 3.48 -12.18 -21.77
C LEU A 40 4.16 -10.86 -21.35
N ALA A 41 5.46 -10.88 -21.10
CA ALA A 41 6.23 -9.68 -20.75
C ALA A 41 6.23 -8.64 -21.88
N VAL A 42 6.45 -9.08 -23.13
CA VAL A 42 6.44 -8.19 -24.30
C VAL A 42 5.05 -7.57 -24.49
N ARG A 43 3.98 -8.38 -24.45
CA ARG A 43 2.60 -7.88 -24.58
C ARG A 43 2.20 -6.94 -23.44
N SER A 44 2.71 -7.17 -22.23
CA SER A 44 2.49 -6.27 -21.10
C SER A 44 3.09 -4.91 -21.35
N ILE A 45 4.28 -4.83 -21.95
CA ILE A 45 4.95 -3.57 -22.32
C ILE A 45 4.20 -2.84 -23.44
N GLU A 46 3.59 -3.55 -24.36
CA GLU A 46 2.79 -2.96 -25.46
C GLU A 46 1.43 -2.44 -25.01
N SER A 47 0.94 -2.87 -23.85
CA SER A 47 -0.39 -2.50 -23.35
C SER A 47 -0.39 -1.09 -22.73
N PRO A 48 -1.12 -0.10 -23.29
CA PRO A 48 -1.21 1.24 -22.70
C PRO A 48 -1.87 1.24 -21.32
N ALA A 49 -2.74 0.26 -21.03
CA ALA A 49 -3.37 0.11 -19.75
C ALA A 49 -2.38 -0.28 -18.64
N VAL A 50 -1.35 -1.08 -18.96
CA VAL A 50 -0.26 -1.41 -18.03
C VAL A 50 0.54 -0.15 -17.68
N TRP A 51 0.84 0.69 -18.66
CA TRP A 51 1.54 1.97 -18.42
C TRP A 51 0.71 2.91 -17.56
N LEU A 52 -0.59 3.02 -17.82
CA LEU A 52 -1.49 3.86 -17.02
C LEU A 52 -1.59 3.36 -15.57
N GLY A 53 -1.77 2.07 -15.37
CA GLY A 53 -1.80 1.47 -14.03
C GLY A 53 -0.48 1.69 -13.27
N THR A 54 0.65 1.48 -13.95
CA THR A 54 1.98 1.72 -13.37
C THR A 54 2.21 3.19 -13.03
N ALA A 55 1.81 4.11 -13.91
CA ALA A 55 1.92 5.55 -13.64
C ALA A 55 1.12 5.95 -12.39
N LEU A 56 -0.10 5.43 -12.21
CA LEU A 56 -0.90 5.66 -11.02
C LEU A 56 -0.23 5.11 -9.75
N LEU A 57 0.44 3.95 -9.83
CA LEU A 57 1.19 3.40 -8.71
C LEU A 57 2.43 4.25 -8.37
N ILE A 58 3.09 4.83 -9.37
CA ILE A 58 4.19 5.79 -9.14
C ILE A 58 3.66 7.05 -8.44
N VAL A 59 2.53 7.59 -8.88
CA VAL A 59 1.86 8.72 -8.22
C VAL A 59 1.49 8.37 -6.78
N PHE A 60 0.90 7.20 -6.54
CA PHE A 60 0.64 6.70 -5.19
C PHE A 60 1.91 6.71 -4.34
N PHE A 61 3.01 6.13 -4.85
CA PHE A 61 4.27 6.06 -4.11
C PHE A 61 4.83 7.45 -3.78
N ALA A 62 4.77 8.39 -4.70
CA ALA A 62 5.20 9.77 -4.48
C ALA A 62 4.35 10.47 -3.42
N LEU A 63 3.02 10.32 -3.48
CA LEU A 63 2.10 10.88 -2.47
C LEU A 63 2.30 10.23 -1.10
N TYR A 64 2.54 8.92 -1.06
CA TYR A 64 2.82 8.19 0.16
C TYR A 64 4.13 8.64 0.81
N ALA A 65 5.21 8.78 0.02
CA ALA A 65 6.48 9.30 0.50
C ALA A 65 6.35 10.75 1.00
N ALA A 66 5.59 11.59 0.31
CA ALA A 66 5.29 12.95 0.76
C ALA A 66 4.49 12.95 2.06
N ALA A 67 3.51 12.06 2.22
CA ALA A 67 2.75 11.94 3.47
C ALA A 67 3.65 11.54 4.65
N LEU A 68 4.59 10.62 4.44
CA LEU A 68 5.58 10.20 5.45
C LEU A 68 6.55 11.32 5.86
N SER A 69 6.80 12.29 4.98
CA SER A 69 7.66 13.43 5.34
C SER A 69 6.97 14.45 6.26
N TRP A 70 5.63 14.41 6.35
CA TRP A 70 4.84 15.39 7.13
C TRP A 70 4.06 14.77 8.29
N ALA A 71 3.95 13.47 8.34
CA ALA A 71 3.17 12.75 9.35
C ALA A 71 3.93 11.54 9.90
N ASP A 72 3.63 11.23 11.15
CA ASP A 72 4.19 10.05 11.80
C ASP A 72 3.72 8.76 11.14
N LEU A 73 4.60 7.80 11.04
CA LEU A 73 4.33 6.47 10.49
C LEU A 73 3.14 5.80 11.19
N SER A 74 2.97 6.08 12.49
CA SER A 74 1.85 5.58 13.31
C SER A 74 0.48 6.06 12.84
N PHE A 75 0.41 7.18 12.12
CA PHE A 75 -0.82 7.69 11.52
C PHE A 75 -1.00 7.20 10.08
N VAL A 76 0.09 7.15 9.32
CA VAL A 76 0.06 6.78 7.89
C VAL A 76 -0.30 5.30 7.70
N LEU A 77 0.24 4.40 8.52
CA LEU A 77 -0.04 2.95 8.42
C LEU A 77 -1.52 2.59 8.61
N PRO A 78 -2.24 3.09 9.65
CA PRO A 78 -3.68 2.82 9.77
C PRO A 78 -4.49 3.39 8.62
N ALA A 79 -4.14 4.59 8.16
CA ALA A 79 -4.83 5.22 7.05
C ALA A 79 -4.70 4.40 5.76
N THR A 80 -3.50 3.89 5.45
CA THR A 80 -3.27 3.08 4.25
C THR A 80 -3.81 1.66 4.38
N SER A 81 -3.95 1.12 5.59
CA SER A 81 -4.54 -0.21 5.80
C SER A 81 -5.99 -0.30 5.32
N PHE A 82 -6.72 0.82 5.30
CA PHE A 82 -8.05 0.90 4.69
C PHE A 82 -8.02 0.56 3.18
N GLY A 83 -6.90 0.81 2.51
CA GLY A 83 -6.68 0.44 1.12
C GLY A 83 -6.85 -1.07 0.85
N TYR A 84 -6.54 -1.95 1.82
CA TYR A 84 -6.76 -3.39 1.66
C TYR A 84 -8.25 -3.74 1.54
N VAL A 85 -9.10 -3.11 2.34
CA VAL A 85 -10.55 -3.32 2.27
C VAL A 85 -11.09 -2.79 0.93
N LEU A 86 -10.62 -1.62 0.51
CA LEU A 86 -10.98 -1.05 -0.80
C LEU A 86 -10.54 -1.93 -1.96
N ASN A 87 -9.33 -2.49 -1.93
CA ASN A 87 -8.84 -3.38 -2.98
C ASN A 87 -9.71 -4.64 -3.10
N VAL A 88 -10.10 -5.25 -1.98
CA VAL A 88 -11.01 -6.41 -1.98
C VAL A 88 -12.38 -6.03 -2.54
N ALA A 89 -12.92 -4.88 -2.14
CA ALA A 89 -14.19 -4.39 -2.65
C ALA A 89 -14.13 -4.08 -4.15
N CYS A 90 -13.06 -3.42 -4.60
CA CYS A 90 -12.87 -3.12 -6.02
C CYS A 90 -12.66 -4.38 -6.85
N GLY A 91 -11.93 -5.38 -6.37
CA GLY A 91 -11.78 -6.69 -7.01
C GLY A 91 -13.13 -7.35 -7.24
N HIS A 92 -13.99 -7.32 -6.22
CA HIS A 92 -15.33 -7.89 -6.33
C HIS A 92 -16.22 -7.12 -7.31
N TYR A 93 -16.31 -5.78 -7.17
CA TYR A 93 -17.27 -4.97 -7.93
C TYR A 93 -16.80 -4.61 -9.35
N PHE A 94 -15.51 -4.36 -9.57
CA PHE A 94 -14.99 -3.89 -10.86
C PHE A 94 -14.39 -5.01 -11.72
N LEU A 95 -13.84 -6.04 -11.08
CA LEU A 95 -13.25 -7.18 -11.79
C LEU A 95 -14.20 -8.38 -11.86
N ASN A 96 -15.37 -8.33 -11.20
CA ASN A 96 -16.29 -9.46 -11.04
C ASN A 96 -15.59 -10.72 -10.50
N GLU A 97 -14.57 -10.55 -9.67
CA GLU A 97 -13.88 -11.65 -9.03
C GLU A 97 -14.77 -12.29 -7.95
N THR A 98 -14.80 -13.60 -7.90
CA THR A 98 -15.43 -14.34 -6.78
C THR A 98 -14.52 -14.27 -5.57
N VAL A 99 -14.67 -13.21 -4.76
CA VAL A 99 -13.89 -13.04 -3.55
C VAL A 99 -14.45 -13.92 -2.44
N SER A 100 -13.63 -14.85 -1.95
CA SER A 100 -14.05 -15.74 -0.86
C SER A 100 -14.33 -14.98 0.44
N PRO A 101 -15.28 -15.44 1.27
CA PRO A 101 -15.54 -14.84 2.59
C PRO A 101 -14.29 -14.72 3.47
N THR A 102 -13.35 -15.65 3.31
CA THR A 102 -12.07 -15.65 4.02
C THR A 102 -11.21 -14.44 3.66
N ARG A 103 -11.21 -14.02 2.38
CA ARG A 103 -10.49 -12.79 1.93
C ARG A 103 -11.13 -11.54 2.51
N TRP A 104 -12.46 -11.47 2.59
CA TRP A 104 -13.19 -10.39 3.25
C TRP A 104 -12.83 -10.32 4.74
N ALA A 105 -12.95 -11.45 5.44
CA ALA A 105 -12.60 -11.53 6.85
C ALA A 105 -11.14 -11.15 7.11
N GLY A 106 -10.20 -11.62 6.28
CA GLY A 106 -8.78 -11.29 6.38
C GLY A 106 -8.51 -9.80 6.21
N SER A 107 -9.10 -9.13 5.21
CA SER A 107 -8.90 -7.71 4.98
C SER A 107 -9.44 -6.83 6.12
N VAL A 108 -10.60 -7.17 6.66
CA VAL A 108 -11.17 -6.50 7.83
C VAL A 108 -10.33 -6.74 9.08
N LEU A 109 -9.81 -7.95 9.26
CA LEU A 109 -8.94 -8.28 10.39
C LEU A 109 -7.62 -7.51 10.34
N ILE A 110 -7.02 -7.37 9.15
CA ILE A 110 -5.81 -6.56 8.95
C ILE A 110 -6.09 -5.10 9.34
N PHE A 111 -7.18 -4.52 8.85
CA PHE A 111 -7.57 -3.16 9.19
C PHE A 111 -7.80 -2.99 10.69
N ALA A 112 -8.55 -3.89 11.33
CA ALA A 112 -8.79 -3.86 12.75
C ALA A 112 -7.51 -4.02 13.57
N GLY A 113 -6.61 -4.93 13.18
CA GLY A 113 -5.32 -5.15 13.83
C GLY A 113 -4.43 -3.92 13.77
N VAL A 114 -4.30 -3.29 12.62
CA VAL A 114 -3.51 -2.05 12.46
C VAL A 114 -4.10 -0.90 13.25
N MET A 115 -5.44 -0.76 13.28
CA MET A 115 -6.12 0.24 14.11
C MET A 115 -5.88 0.03 15.61
N LEU A 116 -5.89 -1.22 16.05
CA LEU A 116 -5.64 -1.58 17.46
C LEU A 116 -4.19 -1.21 17.85
N VAL A 117 -3.22 -1.58 17.04
CA VAL A 117 -1.80 -1.25 17.26
C VAL A 117 -1.58 0.26 17.26
N SER A 118 -2.21 0.99 16.35
CA SER A 118 -2.12 2.45 16.29
C SER A 118 -2.67 3.14 17.54
N ARG A 119 -3.72 2.59 18.14
CA ARG A 119 -4.31 3.12 19.37
C ARG A 119 -3.53 2.76 20.64
N SER A 120 -2.76 1.69 20.63
CA SER A 120 -2.01 1.24 21.81
C SER A 120 -0.80 2.11 22.14
N GLY A 121 -0.60 3.25 21.45
CA GLY A 121 0.36 4.28 21.77
C GLY A 121 1.72 3.66 22.16
N VAL A 122 2.46 3.12 21.19
CA VAL A 122 3.88 2.86 21.39
C VAL A 122 4.51 4.21 21.69
N ARG A 123 4.66 4.53 22.99
CA ARG A 123 5.56 5.61 23.40
C ARG A 123 6.87 5.31 22.71
N ALA A 124 7.25 6.17 21.76
CA ALA A 124 8.61 6.15 21.24
C ALA A 124 9.51 6.07 22.48
N VAL A 125 10.26 4.98 22.59
CA VAL A 125 11.31 4.88 23.60
C VAL A 125 12.22 6.04 23.26
N ASN A 126 12.03 7.14 24.01
CA ASN A 126 12.93 8.28 23.91
C ASN A 126 14.29 7.73 24.36
N PRO A 127 15.28 7.54 23.47
CA PRO A 127 16.58 7.10 23.90
C PRO A 127 17.04 8.15 24.90
N ALA A 128 17.18 7.74 26.16
CA ALA A 128 17.72 8.63 27.21
C ALA A 128 18.98 9.28 26.62
N PRO A 129 19.14 10.61 26.72
CA PRO A 129 20.36 11.25 26.25
C PRO A 129 21.52 10.53 26.91
N VAL A 130 22.39 9.92 26.10
CA VAL A 130 23.65 9.35 26.60
C VAL A 130 24.46 10.52 27.12
N THR A 131 24.37 10.77 28.41
CA THR A 131 25.16 11.81 29.08
C THR A 131 26.59 11.31 29.06
N ILE A 132 27.41 11.95 28.24
CA ILE A 132 28.87 11.67 28.11
C ILE A 132 29.56 11.79 29.47
N GLU A 133 28.93 12.44 30.46
CA GLU A 133 29.37 12.57 31.82
C GLU A 133 29.51 11.25 32.60
N GLY A 134 28.76 10.20 32.21
CA GLY A 134 28.87 8.86 32.77
C GLY A 134 30.18 8.13 32.39
N LEU A 135 30.68 8.40 31.18
CA LEU A 135 31.90 7.74 30.68
C LEU A 135 33.18 8.35 31.24
N ALA A 136 33.15 9.61 31.71
CA ALA A 136 34.30 10.26 32.29
C ALA A 136 34.61 9.79 33.77
N LYS A 137 33.62 9.21 34.43
CA LYS A 137 33.72 8.76 35.80
C LYS A 137 34.21 7.34 35.98
N GLU A 138 34.26 6.56 34.89
CA GLU A 138 34.71 5.17 34.88
C GLU A 138 36.21 5.03 34.47
N SER A 139 36.86 6.16 34.14
CA SER A 139 38.28 6.20 33.75
C SER A 139 39.23 6.76 34.84
N GLU A 140 38.74 7.01 36.05
CA GLU A 140 39.54 7.34 37.24
C GLU A 140 39.61 6.14 38.23
#